data_5a49c5c08309f183a61d9ffbd32ab189
#
_entry.id   5a49c5c08309f183a61d9ffbd32ab189
#
_cell.length_a   1.000
_cell.length_b   1.000
_cell.length_c   1.000
_cell.angle_alpha   90.00
_cell.angle_beta   90.00
_cell.angle_gamma   90.00
#
_symmetry.space_group_name_H-M   'P 1'
#
loop_
_entity.id
_entity.type
_entity.pdbx_description
1 polymer ?
#
loop_
_entity_poly.entity_id
_entity_poly.type
_entity_poly.pdbx_seq_one_letter_code
_entity_poly.pdbx_strand_id
1 'polypeptide(L)'
;MTLLPVVADAPTLPVSVVAVPAARMEHGFKTYGSGDTEVRALDDVTVAFAAGGFTAIMGPSGSGKSTLMHCLVGLDDITSGAVFIGEENVTEMNERQRTWLRRERIGFVFQSFNLIPTLTAIENIVLPERRAKKDVDHLWLDTVIAQVHLNDRLTHTPNELSGGQQQRVAVARALVSRPQIIFADEPTGNLDSKAGAEILRFLRRTVDEFGQTIVMVSHDPVAASYADRIVFLADGRIADEMQHPTPAAIPDHLKELDT
;
A
#
# COMPACT_ATOMS: atom_id res chain seq x y z
N MET A 1 -33.89 59.11 18.65
CA MET A 1 -33.19 58.37 17.56
C MET A 1 -32.11 57.54 18.22
N THR A 2 -32.48 56.30 18.60
CA THR A 2 -31.63 55.41 19.40
C THR A 2 -30.93 54.46 18.45
N LEU A 3 -29.62 54.58 18.40
CA LEU A 3 -28.76 53.67 17.59
C LEU A 3 -28.64 52.33 18.31
N LEU A 4 -29.02 51.25 17.65
CA LEU A 4 -28.79 49.87 18.07
C LEU A 4 -27.31 49.49 17.82
N PRO A 5 -26.68 48.74 18.71
CA PRO A 5 -25.31 48.29 18.52
C PRO A 5 -25.22 47.21 17.43
N VAL A 6 -24.25 47.36 16.51
CA VAL A 6 -23.87 46.37 15.53
C VAL A 6 -23.21 45.19 16.27
N VAL A 7 -23.85 44.02 16.20
CA VAL A 7 -23.25 42.77 16.68
C VAL A 7 -22.14 42.38 15.71
N ALA A 8 -20.90 42.39 16.19
CA ALA A 8 -19.75 41.90 15.41
C ALA A 8 -19.89 40.39 15.22
N ASP A 9 -19.83 39.94 13.97
CA ASP A 9 -19.75 38.52 13.58
C ASP A 9 -18.53 37.89 14.25
N ALA A 10 -18.77 36.85 15.03
CA ALA A 10 -17.68 36.01 15.56
C ALA A 10 -16.94 35.28 14.41
N PRO A 11 -15.62 35.21 14.47
CA PRO A 11 -14.86 34.50 13.44
C PRO A 11 -15.25 33.02 13.46
N THR A 12 -15.83 32.53 12.38
CA THR A 12 -16.02 31.08 12.12
C THR A 12 -14.63 30.42 12.03
N LEU A 13 -14.33 29.63 13.04
CA LEU A 13 -13.13 28.76 13.00
C LEU A 13 -13.21 27.85 11.75
N PRO A 14 -12.11 27.68 11.02
CA PRO A 14 -12.12 26.76 9.88
C PRO A 14 -12.44 25.37 10.39
N VAL A 15 -13.50 24.77 9.85
CA VAL A 15 -13.80 23.34 10.04
C VAL A 15 -12.62 22.58 9.45
N SER A 16 -11.82 21.99 10.30
CA SER A 16 -10.74 21.07 9.88
C SER A 16 -11.42 19.89 9.16
N VAL A 17 -11.37 19.90 7.85
CA VAL A 17 -11.79 18.74 7.04
C VAL A 17 -10.80 17.63 7.36
N VAL A 18 -11.21 16.69 8.21
CA VAL A 18 -10.42 15.47 8.45
C VAL A 18 -10.37 14.72 7.13
N ALA A 19 -9.20 14.68 6.49
CA ALA A 19 -9.03 13.98 5.23
C ALA A 19 -9.34 12.49 5.42
N VAL A 20 -10.18 11.95 4.55
CA VAL A 20 -10.52 10.52 4.59
C VAL A 20 -9.26 9.69 4.32
N PRO A 21 -8.89 8.74 5.19
CA PRO A 21 -7.75 7.86 4.95
C PRO A 21 -7.95 7.04 3.67
N ALA A 22 -6.86 6.73 2.95
CA ALA A 22 -6.93 5.88 1.76
C ALA A 22 -7.30 4.43 2.12
N ALA A 23 -6.87 3.96 3.29
CA ALA A 23 -7.29 2.70 3.88
C ALA A 23 -7.29 2.82 5.40
N ARG A 24 -8.13 2.05 6.10
CA ARG A 24 -8.10 1.93 7.56
C ARG A 24 -8.69 0.61 8.02
N MET A 25 -8.23 0.15 9.17
CA MET A 25 -8.80 -0.94 9.95
C MET A 25 -9.21 -0.41 11.33
N GLU A 26 -10.38 -0.80 11.79
CA GLU A 26 -10.95 -0.39 13.08
C GLU A 26 -11.25 -1.64 13.90
N HIS A 27 -10.58 -1.79 15.05
CA HIS A 27 -10.71 -2.91 15.97
C HIS A 27 -10.65 -4.27 15.26
N GLY A 28 -9.66 -4.44 14.36
CA GLY A 28 -9.51 -5.62 13.52
C GLY A 28 -8.94 -6.81 14.28
N PHE A 29 -9.65 -7.92 14.26
CA PHE A 29 -9.19 -9.21 14.76
C PHE A 29 -9.13 -10.22 13.62
N LYS A 30 -8.08 -11.04 13.60
CA LYS A 30 -7.97 -12.17 12.69
C LYS A 30 -7.46 -13.38 13.42
N THR A 31 -8.26 -14.44 13.43
CA THR A 31 -7.92 -15.73 14.01
C THR A 31 -7.98 -16.81 12.95
N TYR A 32 -6.98 -17.67 12.90
CA TYR A 32 -6.92 -18.86 12.07
C TYR A 32 -7.06 -20.11 12.93
N GLY A 33 -7.61 -21.19 12.38
CA GLY A 33 -7.82 -22.45 13.09
C GLY A 33 -9.01 -22.39 14.05
N SER A 34 -9.09 -23.39 14.93
CA SER A 34 -10.12 -23.51 15.97
C SER A 34 -9.61 -24.38 17.12
N GLY A 35 -10.10 -24.15 18.34
CA GLY A 35 -9.71 -24.90 19.54
C GLY A 35 -8.20 -24.82 19.79
N ASP A 36 -7.54 -25.96 20.02
CA ASP A 36 -6.13 -26.03 20.40
C ASP A 36 -5.14 -25.57 19.28
N THR A 37 -5.62 -25.37 18.05
CA THR A 37 -4.85 -24.89 16.90
C THR A 37 -5.12 -23.42 16.56
N GLU A 38 -5.83 -22.72 17.43
CA GLU A 38 -6.16 -21.32 17.21
C GLU A 38 -4.92 -20.43 17.26
N VAL A 39 -4.71 -19.62 16.19
CA VAL A 39 -3.65 -18.64 16.11
C VAL A 39 -4.28 -17.27 15.85
N ARG A 40 -4.11 -16.35 16.79
CA ARG A 40 -4.56 -14.98 16.65
C ARG A 40 -3.50 -14.18 15.90
N ALA A 41 -3.71 -13.97 14.60
CA ALA A 41 -2.77 -13.28 13.73
C ALA A 41 -2.93 -11.76 13.78
N LEU A 42 -4.13 -11.24 14.09
CA LEU A 42 -4.38 -9.82 14.41
C LEU A 42 -5.23 -9.75 15.67
N ASP A 43 -4.88 -8.82 16.57
CA ASP A 43 -5.45 -8.68 17.89
C ASP A 43 -5.71 -7.20 18.23
N ASP A 44 -6.93 -6.74 17.99
CA ASP A 44 -7.40 -5.37 18.19
C ASP A 44 -6.60 -4.31 17.39
N VAL A 45 -6.36 -4.58 16.11
CA VAL A 45 -5.61 -3.66 15.25
C VAL A 45 -6.49 -2.49 14.84
N THR A 46 -6.08 -1.28 15.22
CA THR A 46 -6.66 -0.02 14.72
C THR A 46 -5.56 0.80 14.08
N VAL A 47 -5.66 1.04 12.76
CA VAL A 47 -4.64 1.74 11.97
C VAL A 47 -5.30 2.45 10.78
N ALA A 48 -4.80 3.65 10.45
CA ALA A 48 -5.22 4.40 9.27
C ALA A 48 -4.01 4.79 8.43
N PHE A 49 -4.18 4.76 7.11
CA PHE A 49 -3.17 5.12 6.11
C PHE A 49 -3.62 6.39 5.39
N ALA A 50 -2.89 7.48 5.60
CA ALA A 50 -3.22 8.77 5.03
C ALA A 50 -3.14 8.74 3.50
N ALA A 51 -4.08 9.42 2.82
CA ALA A 51 -4.03 9.59 1.37
C ALA A 51 -2.80 10.41 0.96
N GLY A 52 -2.15 10.03 -0.14
CA GLY A 52 -0.96 10.69 -0.65
C GLY A 52 0.31 10.48 0.20
N GLY A 53 0.29 9.54 1.14
CA GLY A 53 1.44 9.21 1.99
C GLY A 53 2.08 7.86 1.67
N PHE A 54 3.33 7.70 2.09
CA PHE A 54 4.05 6.44 2.04
C PHE A 54 4.21 5.89 3.47
N THR A 55 3.52 4.80 3.78
CA THR A 55 3.64 4.11 5.08
C THR A 55 4.34 2.76 4.91
N ALA A 56 5.33 2.47 5.75
CA ALA A 56 5.88 1.13 5.88
C ALA A 56 5.26 0.39 7.07
N ILE A 57 5.07 -0.93 6.94
CA ILE A 57 4.70 -1.83 8.03
C ILE A 57 5.91 -2.70 8.32
N MET A 58 6.41 -2.66 9.54
CA MET A 58 7.55 -3.44 10.00
C MET A 58 7.21 -4.30 11.23
N GLY A 59 8.07 -5.23 11.55
CA GLY A 59 7.95 -6.09 12.72
C GLY A 59 8.58 -7.45 12.50
N PRO A 60 8.70 -8.30 13.54
CA PRO A 60 9.27 -9.64 13.47
C PRO A 60 8.55 -10.55 12.47
N SER A 61 9.19 -11.66 12.10
CA SER A 61 8.51 -12.70 11.31
C SER A 61 7.36 -13.28 12.13
N GLY A 62 6.21 -13.48 11.48
CA GLY A 62 5.01 -13.98 12.17
C GLY A 62 4.19 -12.92 12.92
N SER A 63 4.59 -11.65 12.97
CA SER A 63 3.86 -10.60 13.70
C SER A 63 2.50 -10.21 13.11
N GLY A 64 2.11 -10.76 11.94
CA GLY A 64 0.80 -10.48 11.31
C GLY A 64 0.81 -9.48 10.16
N LYS A 65 1.97 -8.97 9.70
CA LYS A 65 2.07 -7.94 8.63
C LYS A 65 1.36 -8.30 7.34
N SER A 66 1.66 -9.47 6.78
CA SER A 66 1.01 -9.94 5.55
C SER A 66 -0.48 -10.20 5.77
N THR A 67 -0.87 -10.70 6.96
CA THR A 67 -2.27 -10.86 7.34
C THR A 67 -2.99 -9.52 7.38
N LEU A 68 -2.40 -8.49 8.02
CA LEU A 68 -2.95 -7.14 8.05
C LEU A 68 -3.18 -6.63 6.63
N MET A 69 -2.17 -6.73 5.78
CA MET A 69 -2.25 -6.29 4.40
C MET A 69 -3.33 -7.05 3.61
N HIS A 70 -3.39 -8.39 3.74
CA HIS A 70 -4.39 -9.21 3.04
C HIS A 70 -5.83 -8.89 3.50
N CYS A 71 -6.02 -8.61 4.79
CA CYS A 71 -7.32 -8.19 5.31
C CYS A 71 -7.71 -6.80 4.79
N LEU A 72 -6.77 -5.83 4.74
CA LEU A 72 -7.01 -4.48 4.22
C LEU A 72 -7.49 -4.49 2.77
N VAL A 73 -6.97 -5.39 1.93
CA VAL A 73 -7.35 -5.49 0.52
C VAL A 73 -8.51 -6.45 0.25
N GLY A 74 -9.08 -7.05 1.30
CA GLY A 74 -10.17 -8.03 1.19
C GLY A 74 -9.76 -9.31 0.45
N LEU A 75 -8.48 -9.73 0.54
CA LEU A 75 -7.99 -11.05 0.12
C LEU A 75 -8.25 -12.09 1.20
N ASP A 76 -8.31 -11.66 2.45
CA ASP A 76 -8.67 -12.48 3.59
C ASP A 76 -9.71 -11.75 4.45
N ASP A 77 -10.61 -12.52 5.07
CA ASP A 77 -11.65 -11.98 5.93
C ASP A 77 -11.11 -11.72 7.34
N ILE A 78 -11.46 -10.59 7.94
CA ILE A 78 -11.25 -10.38 9.38
C ILE A 78 -12.28 -11.21 10.17
N THR A 79 -11.91 -11.62 11.39
CA THR A 79 -12.82 -12.34 12.30
C THR A 79 -13.84 -11.39 12.92
N SER A 80 -13.41 -10.17 13.27
CA SER A 80 -14.28 -9.08 13.75
C SER A 80 -13.60 -7.73 13.55
N GLY A 81 -14.35 -6.63 13.68
CA GLY A 81 -13.93 -5.27 13.40
C GLY A 81 -14.40 -4.77 12.03
N ALA A 82 -13.78 -3.74 11.50
CA ALA A 82 -14.13 -3.17 10.19
C ALA A 82 -12.88 -2.77 9.40
N VAL A 83 -12.96 -2.90 8.07
CA VAL A 83 -11.92 -2.50 7.11
C VAL A 83 -12.54 -1.59 6.08
N PHE A 84 -11.83 -0.49 5.76
CA PHE A 84 -12.29 0.47 4.77
C PHE A 84 -11.18 0.80 3.76
N ILE A 85 -11.57 0.98 2.51
CA ILE A 85 -10.78 1.62 1.46
C ILE A 85 -11.47 2.93 1.08
N GLY A 86 -10.86 4.06 1.45
CA GLY A 86 -11.57 5.33 1.45
C GLY A 86 -12.79 5.28 2.37
N GLU A 87 -13.97 5.53 1.79
CA GLU A 87 -15.26 5.45 2.52
C GLU A 87 -15.94 4.08 2.42
N GLU A 88 -15.45 3.19 1.56
CA GLU A 88 -16.09 1.90 1.29
C GLU A 88 -15.74 0.85 2.35
N ASN A 89 -16.75 0.30 3.02
CA ASN A 89 -16.60 -0.76 4.02
C ASN A 89 -16.39 -2.13 3.35
N VAL A 90 -15.13 -2.58 3.31
CA VAL A 90 -14.72 -3.86 2.68
C VAL A 90 -15.30 -5.06 3.42
N THR A 91 -15.51 -4.95 4.73
CA THR A 91 -16.00 -6.03 5.58
C THR A 91 -17.44 -6.44 5.21
N GLU A 92 -18.25 -5.48 4.77
CA GLU A 92 -19.65 -5.71 4.37
C GLU A 92 -19.80 -6.14 2.90
N MET A 93 -18.72 -6.12 2.12
CA MET A 93 -18.75 -6.47 0.70
C MET A 93 -18.83 -7.97 0.49
N ASN A 94 -19.64 -8.37 -0.51
CA ASN A 94 -19.57 -9.72 -1.06
C ASN A 94 -18.34 -9.87 -1.99
N GLU A 95 -18.00 -11.12 -2.35
CA GLU A 95 -16.80 -11.42 -3.13
C GLU A 95 -16.76 -10.72 -4.50
N ARG A 96 -17.91 -10.50 -5.13
CA ARG A 96 -17.98 -9.76 -6.41
C ARG A 96 -17.63 -8.28 -6.22
N GLN A 97 -18.08 -7.66 -5.15
CA GLN A 97 -17.78 -6.28 -4.80
C GLN A 97 -16.30 -6.11 -4.43
N ARG A 98 -15.73 -7.03 -3.62
CA ARG A 98 -14.30 -7.03 -3.28
C ARG A 98 -13.43 -7.21 -4.52
N THR A 99 -13.83 -8.10 -5.44
CA THR A 99 -13.12 -8.29 -6.72
C THR A 99 -13.13 -7.00 -7.55
N TRP A 100 -14.27 -6.31 -7.59
CA TRP A 100 -14.38 -5.00 -8.24
C TRP A 100 -13.49 -3.97 -7.55
N LEU A 101 -13.54 -3.84 -6.21
CA LEU A 101 -12.73 -2.92 -5.43
C LEU A 101 -11.23 -3.12 -5.68
N ARG A 102 -10.73 -4.38 -5.59
CA ARG A 102 -9.34 -4.72 -5.85
C ARG A 102 -8.90 -4.29 -7.26
N ARG A 103 -9.75 -4.49 -8.26
CA ARG A 103 -9.45 -4.12 -9.63
C ARG A 103 -9.43 -2.62 -9.88
N GLU A 104 -10.34 -1.88 -9.22
CA GLU A 104 -10.59 -0.47 -9.53
C GLU A 104 -9.83 0.50 -8.62
N ARG A 105 -9.55 0.09 -7.38
CA ARG A 105 -9.05 0.99 -6.34
C ARG A 105 -7.69 0.59 -5.78
N ILE A 106 -7.23 -0.64 -6.02
CA ILE A 106 -6.04 -1.18 -5.37
C ILE A 106 -5.02 -1.62 -6.41
N GLY A 107 -3.78 -1.11 -6.29
CA GLY A 107 -2.61 -1.64 -6.96
C GLY A 107 -1.91 -2.65 -6.04
N PHE A 108 -1.30 -3.68 -6.62
CA PHE A 108 -0.56 -4.68 -5.85
C PHE A 108 0.82 -4.95 -6.46
N VAL A 109 1.87 -4.85 -5.64
CA VAL A 109 3.25 -5.18 -5.98
C VAL A 109 3.70 -6.32 -5.06
N PHE A 110 4.02 -7.47 -5.62
CA PHE A 110 4.44 -8.66 -4.89
C PHE A 110 5.96 -8.83 -4.91
N GLN A 111 6.49 -9.50 -3.92
CA GLN A 111 7.89 -9.90 -3.86
C GLN A 111 8.29 -10.79 -5.04
N SER A 112 7.42 -11.71 -5.47
CA SER A 112 7.65 -12.65 -6.58
C SER A 112 7.23 -12.11 -7.95
N PHE A 113 7.07 -10.79 -8.12
CA PHE A 113 6.64 -10.08 -9.34
C PHE A 113 5.26 -10.48 -9.86
N ASN A 114 4.89 -11.75 -9.81
CA ASN A 114 3.62 -12.32 -10.28
C ASN A 114 3.24 -11.87 -11.70
N LEU A 115 4.23 -11.89 -12.61
CA LEU A 115 4.02 -11.64 -14.03
C LEU A 115 3.51 -12.91 -14.72
N ILE A 116 2.67 -12.73 -15.74
CA ILE A 116 2.22 -13.84 -16.59
C ILE A 116 3.35 -14.15 -17.57
N PRO A 117 3.96 -15.37 -17.54
CA PRO A 117 5.18 -15.64 -18.27
C PRO A 117 5.03 -15.62 -19.80
N THR A 118 3.81 -15.86 -20.29
CA THR A 118 3.48 -15.89 -21.72
C THR A 118 3.14 -14.52 -22.30
N LEU A 119 3.01 -13.50 -21.46
CA LEU A 119 2.72 -12.13 -21.87
C LEU A 119 4.00 -11.30 -21.89
N THR A 120 4.09 -10.39 -22.83
CA THR A 120 5.16 -9.38 -22.88
C THR A 120 5.06 -8.39 -21.71
N ALA A 121 6.09 -7.57 -21.50
CA ALA A 121 6.09 -6.54 -20.47
C ALA A 121 4.89 -5.58 -20.62
N ILE A 122 4.65 -5.06 -21.83
CA ILE A 122 3.51 -4.15 -22.05
C ILE A 122 2.16 -4.86 -21.80
N GLU A 123 2.01 -6.12 -22.19
CA GLU A 123 0.78 -6.87 -21.96
C GLU A 123 0.53 -7.15 -20.48
N ASN A 124 1.61 -7.41 -19.70
CA ASN A 124 1.51 -7.52 -18.24
C ASN A 124 1.12 -6.18 -17.61
N ILE A 125 1.69 -5.05 -18.07
CA ILE A 125 1.41 -3.72 -17.55
C ILE A 125 -0.08 -3.37 -17.74
N VAL A 126 -0.60 -3.52 -18.97
CA VAL A 126 -1.99 -3.13 -19.30
C VAL A 126 -3.04 -4.18 -18.91
N LEU A 127 -2.64 -5.30 -18.32
CA LEU A 127 -3.52 -6.41 -17.99
C LEU A 127 -4.71 -6.02 -17.08
N PRO A 128 -4.55 -5.16 -16.04
CA PRO A 128 -5.67 -4.72 -15.22
C PRO A 128 -6.75 -4.01 -16.04
N GLU A 129 -6.36 -3.07 -16.91
CA GLU A 129 -7.28 -2.29 -17.75
C GLU A 129 -8.00 -3.20 -18.75
N ARG A 130 -7.27 -4.11 -19.43
CA ARG A 130 -7.87 -5.10 -20.33
C ARG A 130 -8.89 -5.99 -19.63
N ARG A 131 -8.61 -6.45 -18.40
CA ARG A 131 -9.55 -7.25 -17.61
C ARG A 131 -10.74 -6.44 -17.13
N ALA A 132 -10.55 -5.15 -16.89
CA ALA A 132 -11.63 -4.21 -16.57
C ALA A 132 -12.49 -3.84 -17.78
N LYS A 133 -12.07 -4.22 -18.99
CA LYS A 133 -12.67 -3.78 -20.28
C LYS A 133 -12.70 -2.26 -20.41
N LYS A 134 -11.66 -1.61 -19.89
CA LYS A 134 -11.45 -0.17 -19.99
C LYS A 134 -10.49 0.14 -21.13
N ASP A 135 -10.66 1.31 -21.71
CA ASP A 135 -9.66 1.87 -22.61
C ASP A 135 -8.43 2.30 -21.80
N VAL A 136 -7.25 1.99 -22.32
CA VAL A 136 -5.98 2.37 -21.69
C VAL A 136 -5.76 3.87 -21.91
N ASP A 137 -5.52 4.61 -20.83
CA ASP A 137 -5.03 5.99 -20.93
C ASP A 137 -3.58 5.96 -21.44
N HIS A 138 -3.39 6.14 -22.76
CA HIS A 138 -2.10 6.05 -23.41
C HIS A 138 -1.11 7.10 -22.91
N LEU A 139 -1.56 8.32 -22.59
CA LEU A 139 -0.69 9.38 -22.08
C LEU A 139 -0.15 9.02 -20.69
N TRP A 140 -1.01 8.46 -19.86
CA TRP A 140 -0.60 7.98 -18.55
C TRP A 140 0.30 6.76 -18.65
N LEU A 141 -0.04 5.80 -19.51
CA LEU A 141 0.77 4.62 -19.76
C LEU A 141 2.19 4.99 -20.20
N ASP A 142 2.34 5.91 -21.15
CA ASP A 142 3.63 6.40 -21.64
C ASP A 142 4.42 7.08 -20.51
N THR A 143 3.74 7.85 -19.66
CA THR A 143 4.34 8.47 -18.47
C THR A 143 4.89 7.41 -17.52
N VAL A 144 4.08 6.40 -17.18
CA VAL A 144 4.49 5.30 -16.28
C VAL A 144 5.67 4.53 -16.88
N ILE A 145 5.61 4.16 -18.17
CA ILE A 145 6.67 3.42 -18.86
C ILE A 145 7.99 4.20 -18.85
N ALA A 146 7.94 5.50 -19.13
CA ALA A 146 9.12 6.36 -19.11
C ALA A 146 9.75 6.43 -17.72
N GLN A 147 8.92 6.57 -16.67
CA GLN A 147 9.35 6.64 -15.28
C GLN A 147 10.01 5.34 -14.79
N VAL A 148 9.53 4.17 -15.22
CA VAL A 148 10.13 2.89 -14.86
C VAL A 148 11.29 2.49 -15.77
N HIS A 149 11.65 3.30 -16.78
CA HIS A 149 12.73 3.04 -17.73
C HIS A 149 12.61 1.68 -18.44
N LEU A 150 11.42 1.39 -19.00
CA LEU A 150 11.15 0.14 -19.70
C LEU A 150 10.93 0.30 -21.22
N ASN A 151 11.18 1.51 -21.79
CA ASN A 151 10.89 1.81 -23.20
C ASN A 151 11.43 0.75 -24.19
N ASP A 152 12.66 0.28 -23.95
CA ASP A 152 13.34 -0.67 -24.83
C ASP A 152 13.04 -2.15 -24.48
N ARG A 153 12.12 -2.41 -23.55
CA ARG A 153 11.82 -3.76 -23.01
C ARG A 153 10.36 -4.18 -23.11
N LEU A 154 9.52 -3.37 -23.70
CA LEU A 154 8.06 -3.57 -23.72
C LEU A 154 7.63 -4.87 -24.42
N THR A 155 8.38 -5.31 -25.41
CA THR A 155 8.10 -6.54 -26.20
C THR A 155 8.71 -7.79 -25.60
N HIS A 156 9.54 -7.69 -24.56
CA HIS A 156 10.19 -8.82 -23.92
C HIS A 156 9.22 -9.56 -22.99
N THR A 157 9.33 -10.87 -22.92
CA THR A 157 8.63 -11.70 -21.92
C THR A 157 9.38 -11.69 -20.59
N PRO A 158 8.76 -12.07 -19.47
CA PRO A 158 9.41 -12.07 -18.16
C PRO A 158 10.75 -12.84 -18.12
N ASN A 159 10.87 -13.96 -18.85
CA ASN A 159 12.09 -14.76 -18.89
C ASN A 159 13.27 -14.05 -19.59
N GLU A 160 13.00 -13.01 -20.35
CA GLU A 160 13.99 -12.18 -21.05
C GLU A 160 14.38 -10.93 -20.28
N LEU A 161 13.79 -10.73 -19.08
CA LEU A 161 13.98 -9.56 -18.22
C LEU A 161 14.78 -9.95 -16.96
N SER A 162 15.67 -9.04 -16.52
CA SER A 162 16.28 -9.16 -15.21
C SER A 162 15.24 -9.02 -14.08
N GLY A 163 15.56 -9.49 -12.85
CA GLY A 163 14.66 -9.36 -11.70
C GLY A 163 14.22 -7.91 -11.45
N GLY A 164 15.15 -6.94 -11.52
CA GLY A 164 14.82 -5.52 -11.40
C GLY A 164 13.90 -5.02 -12.51
N GLN A 165 14.06 -5.49 -13.76
CA GLN A 165 13.15 -5.15 -14.85
C GLN A 165 11.77 -5.78 -14.65
N GLN A 166 11.70 -7.05 -14.21
CA GLN A 166 10.43 -7.69 -13.86
C GLN A 166 9.68 -6.93 -12.76
N GLN A 167 10.40 -6.48 -11.72
CA GLN A 167 9.80 -5.68 -10.66
C GLN A 167 9.28 -4.32 -11.16
N ARG A 168 10.03 -3.67 -12.06
CA ARG A 168 9.55 -2.43 -12.72
C ARG A 168 8.27 -2.66 -13.52
N VAL A 169 8.15 -3.80 -14.22
CA VAL A 169 6.90 -4.21 -14.89
C VAL A 169 5.76 -4.39 -13.87
N ALA A 170 6.02 -5.05 -12.73
CA ALA A 170 5.02 -5.26 -11.68
C ALA A 170 4.55 -3.93 -11.07
N VAL A 171 5.46 -2.99 -10.81
CA VAL A 171 5.11 -1.66 -10.29
C VAL A 171 4.35 -0.84 -11.35
N ALA A 172 4.78 -0.86 -12.62
CA ALA A 172 4.04 -0.20 -13.71
C ALA A 172 2.62 -0.75 -13.85
N ARG A 173 2.47 -2.09 -13.75
CA ARG A 173 1.15 -2.75 -13.73
C ARG A 173 0.27 -2.28 -12.58
N ALA A 174 0.84 -2.08 -11.39
CA ALA A 174 0.10 -1.59 -10.23
C ALA A 174 -0.36 -0.13 -10.40
N LEU A 175 0.40 0.69 -11.16
CA LEU A 175 0.13 2.12 -11.35
C LEU A 175 -0.81 2.45 -12.52
N VAL A 176 -0.85 1.59 -13.56
CA VAL A 176 -1.52 1.92 -14.82
C VAL A 176 -3.00 2.25 -14.65
N SER A 177 -3.67 1.60 -13.69
CA SER A 177 -5.09 1.82 -13.39
C SER A 177 -5.36 3.03 -12.48
N ARG A 178 -4.32 3.82 -12.11
CA ARG A 178 -4.43 4.96 -11.18
C ARG A 178 -5.18 4.57 -9.89
N PRO A 179 -4.70 3.55 -9.16
CA PRO A 179 -5.39 3.07 -7.98
C PRO A 179 -5.40 4.13 -6.86
N GLN A 180 -6.38 4.04 -5.97
CA GLN A 180 -6.44 4.90 -4.78
C GLN A 180 -5.27 4.62 -3.82
N ILE A 181 -4.84 3.36 -3.75
CA ILE A 181 -3.76 2.90 -2.88
C ILE A 181 -2.99 1.75 -3.52
N ILE A 182 -1.68 1.71 -3.32
CA ILE A 182 -0.81 0.60 -3.71
C ILE A 182 -0.32 -0.11 -2.45
N PHE A 183 -0.52 -1.43 -2.41
CA PHE A 183 0.07 -2.31 -1.42
C PHE A 183 1.29 -3.01 -2.03
N ALA A 184 2.44 -2.90 -1.36
CA ALA A 184 3.71 -3.49 -1.79
C ALA A 184 4.22 -4.47 -0.73
N ASP A 185 4.19 -5.76 -1.04
CA ASP A 185 4.67 -6.82 -0.15
C ASP A 185 6.11 -7.15 -0.50
N GLU A 186 7.05 -6.72 0.36
CA GLU A 186 8.48 -6.95 0.20
C GLU A 186 8.99 -6.61 -1.23
N PRO A 187 8.72 -5.42 -1.78
CA PRO A 187 8.92 -5.13 -3.22
C PRO A 187 10.38 -5.20 -3.67
N THR A 188 11.33 -5.30 -2.76
CA THR A 188 12.77 -5.39 -3.03
C THR A 188 13.41 -6.70 -2.57
N GLY A 189 12.65 -7.60 -1.95
CA GLY A 189 13.18 -8.81 -1.32
C GLY A 189 13.92 -9.78 -2.26
N ASN A 190 13.60 -9.77 -3.55
CA ASN A 190 14.24 -10.62 -4.56
C ASN A 190 15.23 -9.86 -5.47
N LEU A 191 15.66 -8.65 -5.07
CA LEU A 191 16.51 -7.79 -5.88
C LEU A 191 17.89 -7.59 -5.22
N ASP A 192 18.90 -7.33 -6.03
CA ASP A 192 20.15 -6.80 -5.53
C ASP A 192 19.97 -5.38 -4.98
N SER A 193 20.91 -4.92 -4.15
CA SER A 193 20.81 -3.63 -3.45
C SER A 193 20.66 -2.44 -4.40
N LYS A 194 21.26 -2.48 -5.60
CA LYS A 194 21.16 -1.39 -6.58
C LYS A 194 19.78 -1.34 -7.20
N ALA A 195 19.26 -2.49 -7.69
CA ALA A 195 17.93 -2.60 -8.25
C ALA A 195 16.85 -2.29 -7.21
N GLY A 196 17.02 -2.77 -5.98
CA GLY A 196 16.13 -2.45 -4.86
C GLY A 196 16.05 -0.95 -4.58
N ALA A 197 17.20 -0.27 -4.49
CA ALA A 197 17.23 1.18 -4.28
C ALA A 197 16.59 1.98 -5.45
N GLU A 198 16.69 1.49 -6.69
CA GLU A 198 16.02 2.11 -7.84
C GLU A 198 14.49 1.98 -7.74
N ILE A 199 13.98 0.81 -7.33
CA ILE A 199 12.54 0.60 -7.11
C ILE A 199 12.02 1.50 -5.98
N LEU A 200 12.73 1.57 -4.84
CA LEU A 200 12.32 2.39 -3.70
C LEU A 200 12.28 3.88 -4.05
N ARG A 201 13.31 4.39 -4.75
CA ARG A 201 13.31 5.77 -5.26
C ARG A 201 12.15 6.01 -6.23
N PHE A 202 11.83 5.04 -7.07
CA PHE A 202 10.69 5.15 -7.96
C PHE A 202 9.37 5.22 -7.18
N LEU A 203 9.14 4.31 -6.21
CA LEU A 203 7.96 4.35 -5.34
C LEU A 203 7.85 5.68 -4.59
N ARG A 204 8.95 6.20 -4.02
CA ARG A 204 8.97 7.51 -3.35
C ARG A 204 8.54 8.63 -4.29
N ARG A 205 9.14 8.71 -5.49
CA ARG A 205 8.76 9.71 -6.50
C ARG A 205 7.29 9.63 -6.90
N THR A 206 6.74 8.40 -6.95
CA THR A 206 5.32 8.20 -7.29
C THR A 206 4.40 8.86 -6.25
N VAL A 207 4.80 8.84 -4.98
CA VAL A 207 4.09 9.55 -3.92
C VAL A 207 4.30 11.06 -4.07
N ASP A 208 5.54 11.51 -4.22
CA ASP A 208 5.88 12.94 -4.24
C ASP A 208 5.32 13.68 -5.46
N GLU A 209 5.35 13.05 -6.65
CA GLU A 209 4.99 13.70 -7.92
C GLU A 209 3.52 13.47 -8.31
N PHE A 210 2.95 12.32 -7.94
CA PHE A 210 1.60 11.94 -8.35
C PHE A 210 0.60 11.86 -7.18
N GLY A 211 1.05 12.09 -5.94
CA GLY A 211 0.18 11.98 -4.76
C GLY A 211 -0.34 10.57 -4.50
N GLN A 212 0.38 9.55 -5.01
CA GLN A 212 -0.03 8.15 -4.86
C GLN A 212 0.11 7.72 -3.40
N THR A 213 -0.88 7.00 -2.88
CA THR A 213 -0.76 6.38 -1.55
C THR A 213 -0.06 5.03 -1.67
N ILE A 214 0.94 4.77 -0.83
CA ILE A 214 1.65 3.49 -0.79
C ILE A 214 1.70 2.95 0.64
N VAL A 215 1.36 1.66 0.79
CA VAL A 215 1.59 0.88 2.00
C VAL A 215 2.53 -0.27 1.66
N MET A 216 3.71 -0.29 2.27
CA MET A 216 4.76 -1.26 2.00
C MET A 216 5.02 -2.13 3.24
N VAL A 217 4.98 -3.44 3.08
CA VAL A 217 5.52 -4.36 4.08
C VAL A 217 7.01 -4.57 3.77
N SER A 218 7.87 -4.42 4.76
CA SER A 218 9.29 -4.72 4.62
C SER A 218 9.90 -5.07 5.98
N HIS A 219 10.91 -5.94 5.96
CA HIS A 219 11.78 -6.21 7.09
C HIS A 219 13.13 -5.48 6.98
N ASP A 220 13.39 -4.79 5.85
CA ASP A 220 14.63 -4.05 5.61
C ASP A 220 14.49 -2.59 6.10
N PRO A 221 15.30 -2.17 7.11
CA PRO A 221 15.31 -0.79 7.60
C PRO A 221 15.63 0.25 6.53
N VAL A 222 16.47 -0.10 5.55
CA VAL A 222 16.80 0.82 4.44
C VAL A 222 15.57 1.02 3.57
N ALA A 223 14.84 -0.04 3.23
CA ALA A 223 13.60 0.08 2.46
C ALA A 223 12.55 0.90 3.22
N ALA A 224 12.35 0.62 4.51
CA ALA A 224 11.36 1.32 5.33
C ALA A 224 11.67 2.82 5.51
N SER A 225 12.94 3.22 5.45
CA SER A 225 13.34 4.63 5.57
C SER A 225 12.91 5.52 4.39
N TYR A 226 12.42 4.94 3.29
CA TYR A 226 11.82 5.70 2.19
C TYR A 226 10.38 6.15 2.48
N ALA A 227 9.75 5.60 3.53
CA ALA A 227 8.41 5.97 3.95
C ALA A 227 8.38 7.26 4.77
N ASP A 228 7.22 7.92 4.82
CA ASP A 228 6.96 9.06 5.69
C ASP A 228 6.76 8.60 7.14
N ARG A 229 6.19 7.39 7.31
CA ARG A 229 5.81 6.80 8.60
C ARG A 229 6.07 5.29 8.56
N ILE A 230 6.49 4.75 9.70
CA ILE A 230 6.50 3.30 9.95
C ILE A 230 5.44 2.96 10.99
N VAL A 231 4.70 1.88 10.76
CA VAL A 231 3.84 1.22 11.73
C VAL A 231 4.51 -0.09 12.12
N PHE A 232 4.81 -0.25 13.40
CA PHE A 232 5.41 -1.46 13.91
C PHE A 232 4.34 -2.42 14.42
N LEU A 233 4.41 -3.66 13.94
CA LEU A 233 3.49 -4.73 14.31
C LEU A 233 4.26 -5.81 15.09
N ALA A 234 3.79 -6.14 16.29
CA ALA A 234 4.29 -7.22 17.13
C ALA A 234 3.11 -8.01 17.70
N ASP A 235 3.19 -9.34 17.68
CA ASP A 235 2.18 -10.25 18.21
C ASP A 235 0.74 -9.93 17.78
N GLY A 236 0.58 -9.55 16.51
CA GLY A 236 -0.72 -9.20 15.93
C GLY A 236 -1.27 -7.83 16.34
N ARG A 237 -0.52 -6.99 17.04
CA ARG A 237 -0.93 -5.66 17.51
C ARG A 237 -0.06 -4.57 16.93
N ILE A 238 -0.60 -3.35 16.84
CA ILE A 238 0.23 -2.16 16.60
C ILE A 238 1.02 -1.89 17.90
N ALA A 239 2.33 -2.06 17.83
CA ALA A 239 3.22 -1.87 18.97
C ALA A 239 3.65 -0.40 19.10
N ASP A 240 4.00 0.23 17.98
CA ASP A 240 4.42 1.64 17.94
C ASP A 240 4.39 2.20 16.52
N GLU A 241 4.66 3.50 16.40
CA GLU A 241 4.75 4.23 15.14
C GLU A 241 5.95 5.19 15.15
N MET A 242 6.63 5.29 14.01
CA MET A 242 7.75 6.22 13.83
C MET A 242 7.45 7.16 12.64
N GLN A 243 7.53 8.47 12.87
CA GLN A 243 7.44 9.48 11.82
C GLN A 243 8.84 9.83 11.31
N HIS A 244 8.95 10.09 10.00
CA HIS A 244 10.20 10.46 9.34
C HIS A 244 11.37 9.51 9.68
N PRO A 245 11.22 8.20 9.40
CA PRO A 245 12.19 7.20 9.80
C PRO A 245 13.55 7.41 9.12
N THR A 246 14.62 7.05 9.85
CA THR A 246 15.96 6.99 9.29
C THR A 246 16.52 5.57 9.40
N PRO A 247 17.38 5.12 8.47
CA PRO A 247 17.95 3.78 8.53
C PRO A 247 18.68 3.47 9.83
N ALA A 248 19.22 4.49 10.51
CA ALA A 248 19.93 4.33 11.78
C ALA A 248 19.00 4.17 12.99
N ALA A 249 17.85 4.83 13.00
CA ALA A 249 16.92 4.80 14.13
C ALA A 249 16.06 3.52 14.17
N ILE A 250 15.75 2.94 13.01
CA ILE A 250 14.84 1.80 12.91
C ILE A 250 15.36 0.54 13.65
N PRO A 251 16.64 0.12 13.50
CA PRO A 251 17.13 -1.08 14.17
C PRO A 251 17.10 -1.00 15.70
N ASP A 252 17.35 0.17 16.27
CA ASP A 252 17.32 0.34 17.73
C ASP A 252 15.89 0.26 18.24
N HIS A 253 14.94 0.85 17.52
CA HIS A 253 13.51 0.77 17.84
C HIS A 253 12.97 -0.66 17.76
N LEU A 254 13.36 -1.44 16.76
CA LEU A 254 12.98 -2.86 16.65
C LEU A 254 13.49 -3.70 17.83
N LYS A 255 14.69 -3.44 18.35
CA LYS A 255 15.22 -4.15 19.52
C LYS A 255 14.41 -3.87 20.80
N GLU A 256 13.87 -2.65 20.93
CA GLU A 256 13.02 -2.28 22.07
C GLU A 256 11.68 -3.01 22.05
N LEU A 257 11.17 -3.35 20.86
CA LEU A 257 9.92 -4.10 20.70
C LEU A 257 10.07 -5.62 20.89
N ASP A 258 11.29 -6.15 20.81
CA ASP A 258 11.60 -7.57 21.03
C ASP A 258 11.88 -7.91 22.51
N THR A 259 11.82 -6.92 23.43
CA THR A 259 12.04 -7.07 24.89
C THR A 259 10.75 -7.00 25.67
#